data_9e968795e60abc26b59a319c4f5ae61a
#
_entry.id   9e968795e60abc26b59a319c4f5ae61a
#
_cell.length_a   1.000
_cell.length_b   1.000
_cell.length_c   1.000
_cell.angle_alpha   90.00
_cell.angle_beta   90.00
_cell.angle_gamma   90.00
#
_symmetry.space_group_name_H-M   'P 1'
#
loop_
_entity.id
_entity.type
_entity.pdbx_description
1 polymer ?
#
loop_
_entity_poly.entity_id
_entity_poly.type
_entity_poly.pdbx_seq_one_letter_code
_entity_poly.pdbx_strand_id
1 'polypeptide(L)'
;MQEILTEFAEMLETMEIPVANGEFLDLTECPYISFFLYRNNPVRADGIPVANYAEVEVHLITKGIRDYALEDKLEALLTDNGYPFVSDHTQNIEQRVHEVTYTTTIYE
;
A
#
# COMPACT_ATOMS: atom_id res chain seq x y z
N MET A 1 -2.80 15.87 -5.29
CA MET A 1 -2.59 14.60 -4.56
C MET A 1 -3.56 13.50 -4.99
N GLN A 2 -4.83 13.80 -5.22
CA GLN A 2 -5.83 12.79 -5.59
C GLN A 2 -5.50 12.04 -6.88
N GLU A 3 -5.00 12.73 -7.89
CA GLU A 3 -4.61 12.10 -9.16
C GLU A 3 -3.48 11.08 -8.98
N ILE A 4 -2.51 11.42 -8.14
CA ILE A 4 -1.38 10.53 -7.84
C ILE A 4 -1.86 9.29 -7.09
N LEU A 5 -2.82 9.45 -6.18
CA LEU A 5 -3.42 8.31 -5.48
C LEU A 5 -4.23 7.42 -6.42
N THR A 6 -4.89 8.02 -7.42
CA THR A 6 -5.60 7.26 -8.44
C THR A 6 -4.63 6.43 -9.29
N GLU A 7 -3.52 7.03 -9.71
CA GLU A 7 -2.47 6.32 -10.45
C GLU A 7 -1.86 5.20 -9.61
N PHE A 8 -1.67 5.45 -8.32
CA PHE A 8 -1.15 4.45 -7.39
C PHE A 8 -2.11 3.26 -7.26
N ALA A 9 -3.40 3.53 -7.15
CA ALA A 9 -4.43 2.49 -7.10
C ALA A 9 -4.46 1.67 -8.38
N GLU A 10 -4.39 2.32 -9.53
CA GLU A 10 -4.34 1.64 -10.83
C GLU A 10 -3.11 0.73 -10.95
N MET A 11 -1.97 1.19 -10.44
CA MET A 11 -0.75 0.38 -10.38
C MET A 11 -0.99 -0.88 -9.55
N LEU A 12 -1.58 -0.75 -8.36
CA LEU A 12 -1.87 -1.90 -7.49
C LEU A 12 -2.86 -2.87 -8.15
N GLU A 13 -3.81 -2.36 -8.91
CA GLU A 13 -4.80 -3.20 -9.61
C GLU A 13 -4.16 -4.14 -10.62
N THR A 14 -2.95 -3.84 -11.10
CA THR A 14 -2.21 -4.75 -12.00
C THR A 14 -1.83 -6.07 -11.33
N MET A 15 -1.92 -6.15 -10.01
CA MET A 15 -1.70 -7.40 -9.27
C MET A 15 -2.78 -8.44 -9.50
N GLU A 16 -3.92 -8.06 -10.08
CA GLU A 16 -5.05 -8.95 -10.38
C GLU A 16 -5.71 -9.56 -9.15
N ILE A 17 -5.63 -8.86 -8.01
CA ILE A 17 -6.34 -9.22 -6.78
C ILE A 17 -7.14 -8.00 -6.33
N PRO A 18 -8.17 -8.17 -5.47
CA PRO A 18 -8.97 -7.04 -5.01
C PRO A 18 -8.13 -5.96 -4.34
N VAL A 19 -8.37 -4.70 -4.72
CA VAL A 19 -7.69 -3.54 -4.15
C VAL A 19 -8.74 -2.53 -3.69
N ALA A 20 -8.59 -2.01 -2.48
CA ALA A 20 -9.47 -0.97 -1.96
C ALA A 20 -8.67 0.18 -1.37
N ASN A 21 -9.21 1.39 -1.51
CA ASN A 21 -8.70 2.56 -0.80
C ASN A 21 -9.42 2.64 0.53
N GLY A 22 -8.70 2.34 1.61
CA GLY A 22 -9.27 2.21 2.92
C GLY A 22 -9.70 0.79 3.23
N GLU A 23 -10.63 0.63 4.15
CA GLU A 23 -11.09 -0.69 4.56
C GLU A 23 -12.16 -1.23 3.60
N PHE A 24 -12.14 -2.55 3.40
CA PHE A 24 -13.26 -3.22 2.75
C PHE A 24 -14.45 -3.23 3.70
N LEU A 25 -15.62 -2.82 3.21
CA LEU A 25 -16.85 -2.79 4.02
C LEU A 25 -17.44 -4.18 4.24
N ASP A 26 -17.18 -5.10 3.32
CA ASP A 26 -17.65 -6.46 3.39
C ASP A 26 -16.48 -7.43 3.58
N LEU A 27 -16.80 -8.68 3.97
CA LEU A 27 -15.80 -9.74 4.05
C LEU A 27 -15.25 -10.02 2.66
N THR A 28 -14.00 -9.67 2.45
CA THR A 28 -13.31 -9.91 1.19
C THR A 28 -12.42 -11.13 1.34
N GLU A 29 -12.49 -12.04 0.37
CA GLU A 29 -11.65 -13.22 0.38
C GLU A 29 -10.20 -12.87 0.12
N CYS A 30 -9.30 -13.52 0.86
CA CYS A 30 -7.87 -13.37 0.65
C CYS A 30 -7.43 -14.09 -0.64
N PRO A 31 -6.39 -13.61 -1.34
CA PRO A 31 -5.61 -12.42 -0.98
C PRO A 31 -6.28 -11.12 -1.42
N TYR A 32 -6.01 -10.06 -0.70
CA TYR A 32 -6.46 -8.73 -1.13
C TYR A 32 -5.49 -7.66 -0.65
N ILE A 33 -5.60 -6.47 -1.27
CA ILE A 33 -4.80 -5.31 -0.93
C ILE A 33 -5.72 -4.19 -0.46
N SER A 34 -5.34 -3.54 0.63
CA SER A 34 -5.98 -2.33 1.12
C SER A 34 -4.88 -1.28 1.26
N PHE A 35 -5.14 -0.04 0.85
CA PHE A 35 -4.16 1.01 1.02
C PHE A 35 -4.80 2.27 1.60
N PHE A 36 -4.00 3.03 2.36
CA PHE A 36 -4.46 4.22 3.08
C PHE A 36 -3.49 5.35 2.89
N LEU A 37 -4.04 6.55 2.73
CA LEU A 37 -3.25 7.76 2.90
C LEU A 37 -2.99 7.90 4.41
N TYR A 38 -1.76 7.62 4.81
CA TYR A 38 -1.38 7.65 6.21
C TYR A 38 -1.11 9.08 6.68
N ARG A 39 -0.41 9.86 5.86
CA ARG A 39 -0.01 11.19 6.20
C ARG A 39 0.24 12.03 4.96
N ASN A 40 -0.35 13.24 4.94
CA ASN A 40 -0.14 14.18 3.86
C ASN A 40 0.51 15.45 4.42
N ASN A 41 1.77 15.70 4.06
CA ASN A 41 2.52 16.84 4.55
C ASN A 41 3.05 17.69 3.41
N PRO A 42 2.82 19.01 3.45
CA PRO A 42 3.49 19.91 2.51
C PRO A 42 4.94 20.13 2.94
N VAL A 43 5.85 20.18 1.98
CA VAL A 43 7.20 20.68 2.20
C VAL A 43 7.15 22.19 2.03
N ARG A 44 7.67 22.92 3.00
CA ARG A 44 7.58 24.38 3.02
C ARG A 44 8.97 25.03 3.02
N ALA A 45 9.06 26.14 2.30
CA ALA A 45 10.20 27.05 2.38
C ALA A 45 9.68 28.46 2.67
N ASP A 46 10.17 29.09 3.73
CA ASP A 46 9.72 30.42 4.19
C ASP A 46 8.22 30.53 4.40
N GLY A 47 7.59 29.43 4.90
CA GLY A 47 6.15 29.37 5.11
C GLY A 47 5.33 29.14 3.86
N ILE A 48 5.95 29.04 2.70
CA ILE A 48 5.27 28.81 1.42
C ILE A 48 5.42 27.33 1.03
N PRO A 49 4.30 26.63 0.70
CA PRO A 49 4.41 25.24 0.24
C PRO A 49 5.16 25.16 -1.09
N VAL A 50 6.27 24.39 -1.14
CA VAL A 50 7.05 24.19 -2.35
C VAL A 50 6.83 22.81 -2.97
N ALA A 51 6.38 21.86 -2.17
CA ALA A 51 6.07 20.50 -2.63
C ALA A 51 5.10 19.85 -1.66
N ASN A 52 4.41 18.83 -2.12
CA ASN A 52 3.57 17.98 -1.28
C ASN A 52 4.09 16.56 -1.33
N TYR A 53 3.96 15.85 -0.22
CA TYR A 53 4.20 14.42 -0.19
C TYR A 53 3.17 13.76 0.71
N ALA A 54 2.95 12.49 0.47
CA ALA A 54 2.05 11.68 1.26
C ALA A 54 2.72 10.37 1.64
N GLU A 55 2.51 9.94 2.87
CA GLU A 55 2.88 8.61 3.28
C GLU A 55 1.67 7.71 3.09
N VAL A 56 1.87 6.59 2.41
CA VAL A 56 0.81 5.64 2.08
C VAL A 56 1.20 4.28 2.64
N GLU A 57 0.25 3.65 3.34
CA GLU A 57 0.40 2.28 3.79
C GLU A 57 -0.35 1.36 2.84
N VAL A 58 0.33 0.33 2.37
CA VAL A 58 -0.26 -0.73 1.55
C VAL A 58 -0.26 -2.00 2.37
N HIS A 59 -1.44 -2.57 2.58
CA HIS A 59 -1.62 -3.80 3.35
C HIS A 59 -1.94 -4.95 2.40
N LEU A 60 -1.08 -5.94 2.36
CA LEU A 60 -1.32 -7.18 1.63
C LEU A 60 -1.75 -8.25 2.63
N ILE A 61 -2.97 -8.72 2.48
CA ILE A 61 -3.54 -9.71 3.39
C ILE A 61 -3.66 -11.04 2.67
N THR A 62 -3.06 -12.08 3.26
CA THR A 62 -3.11 -13.45 2.75
C THR A 62 -3.56 -14.39 3.87
N LYS A 63 -4.07 -15.56 3.50
CA LYS A 63 -4.58 -16.53 4.45
C LYS A 63 -3.91 -17.87 4.24
N GLY A 64 -3.68 -18.59 5.35
CA GLY A 64 -3.04 -19.89 5.34
C GLY A 64 -1.53 -19.78 5.36
N ILE A 65 -0.85 -20.31 4.37
CA ILE A 65 0.60 -20.23 4.24
C ILE A 65 0.96 -18.84 3.70
N ARG A 66 1.97 -18.22 4.30
CA ARG A 66 2.46 -16.93 3.83
C ARG A 66 2.89 -17.00 2.37
N ASP A 67 2.39 -16.09 1.56
CA ASP A 67 2.62 -16.09 0.11
C ASP A 67 3.78 -15.17 -0.26
N TYR A 68 5.00 -15.70 -0.21
CA TYR A 68 6.21 -14.94 -0.56
C TYR A 68 6.26 -14.54 -2.03
N ALA A 69 5.71 -15.35 -2.92
CA ALA A 69 5.68 -15.01 -4.34
C ALA A 69 4.83 -13.77 -4.61
N LEU A 70 3.70 -13.65 -3.93
CA LEU A 70 2.83 -12.49 -4.05
C LEU A 70 3.47 -11.24 -3.42
N GLU A 71 4.15 -11.41 -2.28
CA GLU A 71 4.92 -10.33 -1.65
C GLU A 71 6.02 -9.84 -2.59
N ASP A 72 6.78 -10.75 -3.19
CA ASP A 72 7.85 -10.40 -4.12
C ASP A 72 7.30 -9.64 -5.34
N LYS A 73 6.14 -10.05 -5.84
CA LYS A 73 5.49 -9.38 -6.97
C LYS A 73 5.10 -7.95 -6.62
N LEU A 74 4.53 -7.75 -5.44
CA LEU A 74 4.15 -6.41 -4.98
C LEU A 74 5.39 -5.55 -4.73
N GLU A 75 6.43 -6.11 -4.11
CA GLU A 75 7.68 -5.40 -3.86
C GLU A 75 8.36 -4.96 -5.16
N ALA A 76 8.38 -5.84 -6.16
CA ALA A 76 8.90 -5.51 -7.48
C ALA A 76 8.08 -4.41 -8.15
N LEU A 77 6.76 -4.48 -8.02
CA LEU A 77 5.85 -3.46 -8.57
C LEU A 77 6.12 -2.09 -7.98
N LEU A 78 6.27 -2.01 -6.65
CA LEU A 78 6.60 -0.76 -5.97
C LEU A 78 7.96 -0.21 -6.40
N THR A 79 8.97 -1.08 -6.43
CA THR A 79 10.33 -0.71 -6.79
C THR A 79 10.41 -0.24 -8.25
N ASP A 80 9.79 -0.97 -9.17
CA ASP A 80 9.83 -0.65 -10.59
C ASP A 80 9.12 0.66 -10.93
N ASN A 81 8.16 1.06 -10.10
CA ASN A 81 7.44 2.32 -10.27
C ASN A 81 8.02 3.48 -9.44
N GLY A 82 9.17 3.26 -8.80
CA GLY A 82 9.86 4.32 -8.08
C GLY A 82 9.31 4.62 -6.69
N TYR A 83 8.66 3.65 -6.05
CA TYR A 83 8.14 3.78 -4.69
C TYR A 83 8.99 2.98 -3.71
N PRO A 84 10.01 3.60 -3.09
CA PRO A 84 10.77 2.92 -2.05
C PRO A 84 9.87 2.66 -0.85
N PHE A 85 10.05 1.53 -0.19
CA PHE A 85 9.17 1.12 0.89
C PHE A 85 9.94 0.54 2.07
N VAL A 86 9.27 0.56 3.22
CA VAL A 86 9.66 -0.21 4.41
C VAL A 86 8.53 -1.20 4.66
N SER A 87 8.86 -2.45 4.94
CA SER A 87 7.85 -3.48 5.16
C SER A 87 7.87 -4.02 6.57
N ASP A 88 6.71 -4.45 7.04
CA ASP A 88 6.53 -5.11 8.31
C ASP A 88 5.50 -6.23 8.15
N HIS A 89 5.72 -7.34 8.84
CA HIS A 89 4.85 -8.50 8.78
C HIS A 89 4.23 -8.77 10.14
N THR A 90 2.91 -8.93 10.14
CA THR A 90 2.17 -9.39 11.32
C THR A 90 1.37 -10.64 10.97
N GLN A 91 1.08 -11.44 11.98
CA GLN A 91 0.36 -12.69 11.79
C GLN A 91 -0.72 -12.82 12.85
N ASN A 92 -1.93 -13.14 12.44
CA ASN A 92 -2.99 -13.57 13.34
C ASN A 92 -3.06 -15.10 13.28
N ILE A 93 -2.56 -15.75 14.32
CA ILE A 93 -2.44 -17.20 14.38
C ILE A 93 -3.81 -17.88 14.40
N GLU A 94 -4.77 -17.33 15.13
CA GLU A 94 -6.11 -17.90 15.24
C GLU A 94 -6.85 -17.92 13.91
N GLN A 95 -6.75 -16.85 13.16
CA GLN A 95 -7.42 -16.69 11.87
C GLN A 95 -6.56 -17.19 10.69
N ARG A 96 -5.31 -17.52 10.95
CA ARG A 96 -4.33 -17.92 9.94
C ARG A 96 -4.16 -16.83 8.84
N VAL A 97 -4.17 -15.58 9.28
CA VAL A 97 -4.03 -14.44 8.37
C VAL A 97 -2.65 -13.82 8.53
N HIS A 98 -2.02 -13.54 7.40
CA HIS A 98 -0.76 -12.80 7.34
C HIS A 98 -1.05 -11.42 6.76
N GLU A 99 -0.48 -10.41 7.38
CA GLU A 99 -0.56 -9.04 6.88
C GLU A 99 0.85 -8.50 6.72
N VAL A 100 1.18 -8.08 5.51
CA VAL A 100 2.42 -7.37 5.23
C VAL A 100 2.07 -5.94 4.93
N THR A 101 2.61 -5.02 5.70
CA THR A 101 2.40 -3.59 5.54
C THR A 101 3.61 -2.98 4.87
N TYR A 102 3.39 -2.31 3.75
CA TYR A 102 4.41 -1.57 3.03
C TYR A 102 4.12 -0.09 3.19
N THR A 103 5.07 0.65 3.75
CA THR A 103 4.94 2.09 3.90
C THR A 103 5.84 2.76 2.86
N THR A 104 5.25 3.59 2.03
CA THR A 104 5.98 4.31 1.00
C THR A 104 5.59 5.78 1.01
N THR A 105 6.43 6.62 0.40
CA THR A 105 6.19 8.05 0.27
C THR A 105 5.95 8.38 -1.19
N ILE A 106 4.89 9.14 -1.45
CA ILE A 106 4.53 9.61 -2.78
C ILE A 106 4.73 11.12 -2.82
N TYR A 107 5.46 11.60 -3.81
CA TYR A 107 5.70 13.03 -4.02
C TYR A 107 4.85 13.54 -5.18
N GLU A 108 4.27 14.69 -4.96
CA GLU A 108 3.52 15.40 -5.99
C GLU A 108 4.44 16.27 -6.85
#